data_14fa25f89ea7bbeb63a2f68bb27753ae
#
_entry.id   14fa25f89ea7bbeb63a2f68bb27753ae
#
_cell.length_a   1.000
_cell.length_b   1.000
_cell.length_c   1.000
_cell.angle_alpha   90.00
_cell.angle_beta   90.00
_cell.angle_gamma   90.00
#
_symmetry.space_group_name_H-M   'P 1'
#
loop_
_entity.id
_entity.type
_entity.pdbx_description
1 polymer ?
#
loop_
_entity_poly.entity_id
_entity_poly.type
_entity_poly.pdbx_seq_one_letter_code
_entity_poly.pdbx_strand_id
1 'polypeptide(L)'
;MPEPQDAPSLRLTLAPDRHAVSRGETISVAVALTGARDVTSVPFHLQFDPGVLQYVGTRTGPALNGRSLQPIFLASVNPDRPGDLAVGLSFVRSSGTFNGSGAILLIDFLALGRGRSDLHFDRATVRGATSEPLTAEVVGSTAEVR
;
A
#
# COMPACT_ATOMS: atom_id res chain seq x y z
N MET A 1 -26.37 -25.52 0.45
CA MET A 1 -25.00 -25.74 0.31
C MET A 1 -24.20 -24.48 0.55
N PRO A 2 -23.26 -24.66 1.34
CA PRO A 2 -22.52 -23.47 1.71
C PRO A 2 -21.72 -22.94 0.55
N GLU A 3 -21.61 -21.67 0.55
CA GLU A 3 -20.80 -21.01 -0.36
C GLU A 3 -19.38 -21.14 -0.02
N PRO A 4 -18.54 -21.20 -0.94
CA PRO A 4 -17.12 -21.24 -0.65
C PRO A 4 -16.62 -19.87 -0.28
N GLN A 5 -17.29 -19.24 0.62
CA GLN A 5 -16.80 -17.98 1.03
C GLN A 5 -15.62 -18.09 1.89
N ASP A 6 -15.23 -19.26 2.20
CA ASP A 6 -13.99 -19.44 2.85
C ASP A 6 -12.84 -19.20 1.94
N ALA A 7 -13.03 -19.04 0.67
CA ALA A 7 -11.94 -18.57 -0.16
C ALA A 7 -11.52 -17.22 0.39
N PRO A 8 -10.25 -17.05 0.80
CA PRO A 8 -9.83 -15.78 1.40
C PRO A 8 -10.02 -14.68 0.41
N SER A 9 -10.71 -13.66 0.84
CA SER A 9 -10.87 -12.48 0.04
C SER A 9 -9.54 -11.78 -0.05
N LEU A 10 -9.16 -11.39 -1.26
CA LEU A 10 -7.97 -10.58 -1.44
C LEU A 10 -8.24 -9.19 -0.89
N ARG A 11 -7.32 -8.70 -0.08
CA ARG A 11 -7.50 -7.43 0.59
C ARG A 11 -6.22 -6.62 0.51
N LEU A 12 -6.35 -5.34 0.18
CA LEU A 12 -5.25 -4.40 0.16
C LEU A 12 -5.54 -3.36 1.23
N THR A 13 -4.68 -3.28 2.24
CA THR A 13 -4.96 -2.53 3.45
C THR A 13 -3.80 -1.60 3.80
N LEU A 14 -4.11 -0.43 4.30
CA LEU A 14 -3.12 0.42 4.95
C LEU A 14 -3.16 0.15 6.44
N ALA A 15 -2.01 -0.06 7.05
CA ALA A 15 -1.91 -0.42 8.45
C ALA A 15 -0.87 0.44 9.17
N PRO A 16 -1.09 0.74 10.43
CA PRO A 16 -2.32 0.51 11.19
C PRO A 16 -3.46 1.37 10.65
N ASP A 17 -4.67 1.09 11.08
CA ASP A 17 -5.84 1.83 10.60
C ASP A 17 -5.86 3.27 11.09
N ARG A 18 -5.03 3.59 12.07
CA ARG A 18 -4.96 4.93 12.65
C ARG A 18 -3.56 5.23 13.14
N HIS A 19 -3.09 6.42 12.83
CA HIS A 19 -1.79 6.92 13.28
C HIS A 19 -2.02 8.19 14.10
N ALA A 20 -1.29 8.33 15.21
CA ALA A 20 -1.33 9.55 16.01
C ALA A 20 0.11 9.96 16.26
N VAL A 21 0.48 11.14 15.79
CA VAL A 21 1.86 11.60 15.87
C VAL A 21 1.89 13.09 16.15
N SER A 22 3.06 13.57 16.54
CA SER A 22 3.31 15.00 16.71
C SER A 22 3.93 15.56 15.46
N ARG A 23 3.71 16.84 15.23
CA ARG A 23 4.30 17.54 14.10
C ARG A 23 5.83 17.41 14.14
N GLY A 24 6.44 17.09 13.03
CA GLY A 24 7.87 16.86 12.92
C GLY A 24 8.28 15.41 13.01
N GLU A 25 7.37 14.53 13.41
CA GLU A 25 7.65 13.10 13.47
C GLU A 25 7.31 12.43 12.15
N THR A 26 7.91 11.28 11.93
CA THR A 26 7.67 10.49 10.71
C THR A 26 6.81 9.29 11.06
N ILE A 27 5.84 8.98 10.19
CA ILE A 27 5.05 7.76 10.31
C ILE A 27 5.38 6.84 9.15
N SER A 28 5.29 5.54 9.40
CA SER A 28 5.41 4.54 8.34
C SER A 28 4.07 3.86 8.18
N VAL A 29 3.52 3.96 6.98
CA VAL A 29 2.23 3.35 6.66
C VAL A 29 2.53 2.07 5.91
N ALA A 30 2.06 0.95 6.43
CA ALA A 30 2.28 -0.33 5.78
C ALA A 30 1.19 -0.58 4.74
N VAL A 31 1.61 -0.98 3.55
CA VAL A 31 0.69 -1.45 2.50
C VAL A 31 0.72 -2.96 2.56
N ALA A 32 -0.37 -3.56 2.99
CA ALA A 32 -0.43 -4.99 3.23
C ALA A 32 -1.41 -5.68 2.29
N LEU A 33 -1.02 -6.88 1.85
CA LEU A 33 -1.92 -7.77 1.13
C LEU A 33 -2.34 -8.89 2.06
N THR A 34 -3.60 -9.29 1.96
CA THR A 34 -4.13 -10.43 2.68
C THR A 34 -4.78 -11.37 1.67
N GLY A 35 -4.49 -12.65 1.78
CA GLY A 35 -5.08 -13.64 0.90
C GLY A 35 -4.55 -13.60 -0.52
N ALA A 36 -3.30 -13.19 -0.70
CA ALA A 36 -2.70 -13.07 -2.02
C ALA A 36 -2.38 -14.42 -2.62
N ARG A 37 -2.68 -14.58 -3.91
CA ARG A 37 -2.34 -15.78 -4.68
C ARG A 37 -1.80 -15.34 -6.03
N ASP A 38 -0.56 -15.73 -6.30
CA ASP A 38 0.11 -15.48 -7.57
C ASP A 38 0.06 -14.02 -8.00
N VAL A 39 0.26 -13.11 -7.05
CA VAL A 39 0.22 -11.68 -7.34
C VAL A 39 1.53 -11.28 -8.01
N THR A 40 1.43 -10.58 -9.14
CA THR A 40 2.59 -10.13 -9.91
C THR A 40 2.81 -8.63 -9.84
N SER A 41 1.76 -7.85 -9.62
CA SER A 41 1.91 -6.40 -9.52
C SER A 41 0.74 -5.78 -8.76
N VAL A 42 1.02 -4.61 -8.16
CA VAL A 42 0.03 -3.86 -7.38
C VAL A 42 0.22 -2.38 -7.67
N PRO A 43 -0.33 -1.87 -8.77
CA PRO A 43 -0.31 -0.43 -9.00
C PRO A 43 -1.46 0.24 -8.26
N PHE A 44 -1.19 1.38 -7.67
CA PHE A 44 -2.24 2.13 -6.98
C PHE A 44 -1.87 3.60 -6.84
N HIS A 45 -2.87 4.42 -6.55
CA HIS A 45 -2.68 5.80 -6.14
C HIS A 45 -3.12 5.91 -4.70
N LEU A 46 -2.38 6.66 -3.91
CA LEU A 46 -2.69 6.90 -2.51
C LEU A 46 -2.97 8.39 -2.34
N GLN A 47 -4.13 8.71 -1.77
CA GLN A 47 -4.53 10.09 -1.54
C GLN A 47 -4.29 10.46 -0.09
N PHE A 48 -3.74 11.64 0.13
CA PHE A 48 -3.49 12.17 1.48
C PHE A 48 -3.58 13.69 1.44
N ASP A 49 -3.64 14.31 2.63
CA ASP A 49 -3.69 15.77 2.74
C ASP A 49 -2.27 16.32 2.76
N PRO A 50 -1.84 17.02 1.72
CA PRO A 50 -0.45 17.51 1.66
C PRO A 50 -0.15 18.63 2.64
N GLY A 51 -1.17 19.25 3.25
CA GLY A 51 -0.96 20.22 4.32
C GLY A 51 -0.69 19.59 5.66
N VAL A 52 -1.03 18.31 5.81
CA VAL A 52 -0.85 17.57 7.06
C VAL A 52 0.35 16.63 6.99
N LEU A 53 0.53 15.97 5.85
CA LEU A 53 1.59 14.98 5.65
C LEU A 53 2.43 15.33 4.43
N GLN A 54 3.70 14.99 4.49
CA GLN A 54 4.61 15.11 3.36
C GLN A 54 5.18 13.73 3.05
N TYR A 55 5.11 13.32 1.81
CA TYR A 55 5.70 12.06 1.39
C TYR A 55 7.22 12.13 1.49
N VAL A 56 7.82 11.12 2.12
CA VAL A 56 9.27 11.05 2.32
C VAL A 56 9.90 9.98 1.45
N GLY A 57 9.35 8.79 1.44
CA GLY A 57 9.92 7.69 0.67
C GLY A 57 9.14 6.40 0.81
N THR A 58 9.58 5.40 0.07
CA THR A 58 8.94 4.08 0.02
C THR A 58 10.02 3.01 0.16
N ARG A 59 9.70 1.99 0.95
CA ARG A 59 10.59 0.85 1.18
C ARG A 59 9.80 -0.43 1.01
N THR A 60 10.50 -1.54 0.77
CA THR A 60 9.83 -2.84 0.75
C THR A 60 9.41 -3.22 2.17
N GLY A 61 8.30 -3.92 2.28
CA GLY A 61 7.78 -4.35 3.57
C GLY A 61 8.37 -5.68 4.02
N PRO A 62 8.19 -6.01 5.30
CA PRO A 62 8.77 -7.23 5.87
C PRO A 62 8.21 -8.52 5.27
N ALA A 63 7.05 -8.49 4.65
CA ALA A 63 6.52 -9.70 4.03
C ALA A 63 7.39 -10.22 2.89
N LEU A 64 8.26 -9.37 2.33
CA LEU A 64 9.16 -9.77 1.25
C LEU A 64 10.51 -10.28 1.75
N ASN A 65 10.76 -10.16 3.06
CA ASN A 65 12.01 -10.61 3.64
C ASN A 65 12.08 -12.14 3.60
N GLY A 66 13.25 -12.66 3.22
CA GLY A 66 13.46 -14.10 3.18
C GLY A 66 12.83 -14.79 1.99
N ARG A 67 12.20 -14.05 1.09
CA ARG A 67 11.65 -14.58 -0.14
C ARG A 67 12.61 -14.33 -1.29
N SER A 68 12.50 -15.16 -2.31
CA SER A 68 13.32 -14.97 -3.50
C SER A 68 12.76 -13.93 -4.46
N LEU A 69 11.64 -13.30 -4.10
CA LEU A 69 11.01 -12.30 -4.93
C LEU A 69 11.88 -11.06 -5.07
N GLN A 70 11.94 -10.53 -6.28
CA GLN A 70 12.68 -9.31 -6.57
C GLN A 70 11.69 -8.20 -6.90
N PRO A 71 11.39 -7.32 -5.94
CA PRO A 71 10.42 -6.26 -6.17
C PRO A 71 11.04 -5.11 -6.95
N ILE A 72 10.22 -4.53 -7.83
CA ILE A 72 10.54 -3.29 -8.53
C ILE A 72 9.42 -2.34 -8.19
N PHE A 73 9.74 -1.17 -7.67
CA PHE A 73 8.69 -0.21 -7.37
C PHE A 73 9.12 1.21 -7.70
N LEU A 74 8.13 2.00 -8.04
CA LEU A 74 8.27 3.42 -8.29
C LEU A 74 7.20 4.12 -7.47
N ALA A 75 7.57 5.27 -6.93
CA ALA A 75 6.62 6.08 -6.19
C ALA A 75 6.91 7.54 -6.48
N SER A 76 5.89 8.31 -6.84
CA SER A 76 6.07 9.73 -7.09
C SER A 76 4.80 10.49 -6.79
N VAL A 77 4.99 11.68 -6.23
CA VAL A 77 3.90 12.60 -5.98
C VAL A 77 3.61 13.38 -7.25
N ASN A 78 2.34 13.48 -7.61
CA ASN A 78 1.94 14.25 -8.78
C ASN A 78 2.16 15.73 -8.50
N PRO A 79 2.99 16.44 -9.30
CA PRO A 79 3.26 17.86 -9.03
C PRO A 79 2.03 18.76 -9.15
N ASP A 80 1.03 18.34 -9.92
CA ASP A 80 -0.21 19.09 -10.06
C ASP A 80 -1.23 18.74 -8.99
N ARG A 81 -1.00 17.64 -8.27
CA ARG A 81 -1.86 17.18 -7.19
C ARG A 81 -0.99 16.67 -6.06
N PRO A 82 -0.51 17.55 -5.20
CA PRO A 82 0.47 17.15 -4.18
C PRO A 82 -0.04 16.16 -3.15
N GLY A 83 -1.34 15.90 -3.09
CA GLY A 83 -1.91 14.86 -2.25
C GLY A 83 -2.11 13.52 -2.96
N ASP A 84 -1.60 13.37 -4.18
CA ASP A 84 -1.75 12.16 -4.95
C ASP A 84 -0.39 11.49 -5.15
N LEU A 85 -0.20 10.32 -4.54
CA LEU A 85 1.02 9.54 -4.66
C LEU A 85 0.74 8.35 -5.57
N ALA A 86 1.42 8.30 -6.70
CA ALA A 86 1.31 7.16 -7.61
C ALA A 86 2.37 6.14 -7.25
N VAL A 87 1.97 4.90 -7.04
CA VAL A 87 2.87 3.81 -6.67
C VAL A 87 2.65 2.63 -7.60
N GLY A 88 3.73 2.09 -8.12
CA GLY A 88 3.70 0.86 -8.87
C GLY A 88 4.64 -0.14 -8.25
N LEU A 89 4.14 -1.32 -7.90
CA LEU A 89 4.96 -2.41 -7.41
C LEU A 89 4.77 -3.60 -8.32
N SER A 90 5.88 -4.20 -8.75
CA SER A 90 5.82 -5.46 -9.48
C SER A 90 7.00 -6.31 -9.07
N PHE A 91 6.94 -7.59 -9.41
CA PHE A 91 8.03 -8.52 -9.12
C PHE A 91 8.66 -8.95 -10.43
N VAL A 92 9.99 -9.07 -10.42
CA VAL A 92 10.70 -9.58 -11.60
C VAL A 92 10.12 -10.97 -11.90
N ARG A 93 9.73 -11.18 -13.16
CA ARG A 93 8.99 -12.38 -13.54
C ARG A 93 9.70 -13.67 -13.14
N SER A 94 11.01 -13.73 -13.34
CA SER A 94 11.77 -14.91 -13.00
C SER A 94 11.91 -15.15 -11.50
N SER A 95 11.57 -14.17 -10.68
CA SER A 95 11.68 -14.30 -9.22
C SER A 95 10.44 -14.92 -8.59
N GLY A 96 9.33 -14.99 -9.33
CA GLY A 96 8.11 -15.61 -8.82
C GLY A 96 6.98 -14.64 -8.59
N THR A 97 6.00 -15.09 -7.82
CA THR A 97 4.81 -14.32 -7.49
C THR A 97 4.64 -14.25 -5.98
N PHE A 98 3.86 -13.26 -5.53
CA PHE A 98 3.61 -13.13 -4.10
C PHE A 98 2.38 -13.94 -3.70
N ASN A 99 2.55 -14.76 -2.67
CA ASN A 99 1.48 -15.56 -2.09
C ASN A 99 1.49 -15.35 -0.58
N GLY A 100 0.31 -15.25 -0.01
CA GLY A 100 0.19 -15.14 1.45
C GLY A 100 -0.31 -13.77 1.87
N SER A 101 0.12 -13.35 3.05
CA SER A 101 -0.35 -12.11 3.67
C SER A 101 0.80 -11.40 4.33
N GLY A 102 0.73 -10.08 4.37
CA GLY A 102 1.71 -9.26 5.06
C GLY A 102 1.96 -7.94 4.37
N ALA A 103 2.79 -7.13 5.00
CA ALA A 103 3.15 -5.82 4.48
C ALA A 103 4.16 -5.96 3.36
N ILE A 104 3.80 -5.47 2.18
CA ILE A 104 4.65 -5.55 0.98
C ILE A 104 5.43 -4.26 0.74
N LEU A 105 4.90 -3.14 1.22
CA LEU A 105 5.57 -1.84 1.11
C LEU A 105 5.37 -1.07 2.41
N LEU A 106 6.32 -0.19 2.70
CA LEU A 106 6.20 0.79 3.77
C LEU A 106 6.36 2.16 3.13
N ILE A 107 5.41 3.04 3.40
CA ILE A 107 5.44 4.40 2.87
C ILE A 107 5.63 5.35 4.03
N ASP A 108 6.66 6.17 3.95
CA ASP A 108 7.01 7.08 5.04
C ASP A 108 6.50 8.48 4.75
N PHE A 109 5.87 9.08 5.75
CA PHE A 109 5.38 10.45 5.69
C PHE A 109 5.91 11.24 6.87
N LEU A 110 6.21 12.50 6.62
CA LEU A 110 6.58 13.45 7.67
C LEU A 110 5.33 14.22 8.08
N ALA A 111 5.07 14.34 9.37
CA ALA A 111 3.96 15.12 9.88
C ALA A 111 4.31 16.60 9.79
N LEU A 112 3.68 17.30 8.85
CA LEU A 112 3.96 18.70 8.58
C LEU A 112 3.13 19.66 9.41
N GLY A 113 1.84 19.45 9.43
CA GLY A 113 0.89 20.36 10.02
C GLY A 113 -0.12 19.65 10.88
N ARG A 114 -0.64 20.35 11.86
CA ARG A 114 -1.68 19.83 12.73
C ARG A 114 -2.94 19.57 11.93
N GLY A 115 -3.60 18.51 12.24
CA GLY A 115 -4.84 18.16 11.59
C GLY A 115 -4.97 16.69 11.35
N ARG A 116 -5.93 16.34 10.53
CA ARG A 116 -6.23 14.96 10.22
C ARG A 116 -6.14 14.75 8.72
N SER A 117 -5.46 13.70 8.33
CA SER A 117 -5.40 13.29 6.94
C SER A 117 -5.96 11.89 6.82
N ASP A 118 -6.96 11.71 5.98
CA ASP A 118 -7.36 10.38 5.60
C ASP A 118 -6.38 9.90 4.54
N LEU A 119 -6.01 8.63 4.65
CA LEU A 119 -5.15 7.98 3.68
C LEU A 119 -6.01 6.92 3.00
N HIS A 120 -6.22 7.06 1.71
CA HIS A 120 -7.06 6.10 1.02
C HIS A 120 -6.52 5.80 -0.37
N PHE A 121 -6.84 4.60 -0.83
CA PHE A 121 -6.48 4.17 -2.16
C PHE A 121 -7.43 4.77 -3.19
N ASP A 122 -6.86 5.18 -4.31
CA ASP A 122 -7.61 5.59 -5.48
C ASP A 122 -7.05 4.78 -6.65
N ARG A 123 -7.91 4.12 -7.38
CA ARG A 123 -7.51 3.31 -8.54
C ARG A 123 -6.46 2.26 -8.22
N ALA A 124 -6.71 1.47 -7.18
CA ALA A 124 -5.84 0.36 -6.82
C ALA A 124 -6.20 -0.87 -7.64
N THR A 125 -5.19 -1.53 -8.19
CA THR A 125 -5.37 -2.76 -8.95
C THR A 125 -4.36 -3.78 -8.48
N VAL A 126 -4.81 -5.02 -8.27
CA VAL A 126 -3.93 -6.13 -7.98
C VAL A 126 -3.98 -7.06 -9.17
N ARG A 127 -2.82 -7.40 -9.73
CA ARG A 127 -2.76 -8.26 -10.92
C ARG A 127 -2.16 -9.59 -10.58
N GLY A 128 -2.74 -10.64 -11.16
CA GLY A 128 -2.26 -12.00 -10.99
C GLY A 128 -1.31 -12.43 -12.10
N ALA A 129 -0.94 -13.71 -12.07
CA ALA A 129 0.05 -14.28 -12.98
C ALA A 129 -0.34 -14.20 -14.45
N THR A 130 -1.63 -14.13 -14.75
CA THR A 130 -2.10 -14.00 -16.12
C THR A 130 -2.33 -12.56 -16.51
N SER A 131 -1.86 -11.62 -15.70
CA SER A 131 -2.02 -10.17 -15.88
C SER A 131 -3.46 -9.70 -15.79
N GLU A 132 -4.35 -10.56 -15.32
CA GLU A 132 -5.73 -10.17 -15.09
C GLU A 132 -5.84 -9.37 -13.80
N PRO A 133 -6.72 -8.36 -13.76
CA PRO A 133 -6.99 -7.69 -12.50
C PRO A 133 -7.75 -8.63 -11.57
N LEU A 134 -7.33 -8.66 -10.32
CA LEU A 134 -7.99 -9.44 -9.29
C LEU A 134 -8.85 -8.52 -8.45
N THR A 135 -10.02 -9.00 -8.06
CA THR A 135 -10.90 -8.23 -7.20
C THR A 135 -10.31 -8.17 -5.79
N ALA A 136 -10.10 -6.98 -5.30
CA ALA A 136 -9.54 -6.78 -3.97
C ALA A 136 -10.37 -5.76 -3.21
N GLU A 137 -10.57 -6.02 -1.93
CA GLU A 137 -11.15 -5.04 -1.04
C GLU A 137 -10.04 -4.10 -0.60
N VAL A 138 -10.29 -2.79 -0.61
CA VAL A 138 -9.29 -1.81 -0.20
C VAL A 138 -9.74 -1.14 1.09
N VAL A 139 -8.80 -0.99 2.02
CA VAL A 139 -9.07 -0.38 3.32
C VAL A 139 -8.00 0.67 3.59
N GLY A 140 -8.41 1.89 3.83
CA GLY A 140 -7.51 2.99 4.09
C GLY A 140 -7.14 3.15 5.55
N SER A 141 -6.52 4.27 5.87
CA SER A 141 -6.06 4.60 7.21
C SER A 141 -6.32 6.07 7.48
N THR A 142 -6.04 6.51 8.69
CA THR A 142 -6.16 7.91 9.09
C THR A 142 -4.94 8.30 9.89
N ALA A 143 -4.42 9.49 9.63
CA ALA A 143 -3.33 10.05 10.41
C ALA A 143 -3.81 11.32 11.11
N GLU A 144 -3.51 11.43 12.39
CA GLU A 144 -3.83 12.60 13.16
C GLU A 144 -2.54 13.21 13.67
N VAL A 145 -2.31 14.47 13.37
CA VAL A 145 -1.11 15.21 13.77
C VAL A 145 -1.51 16.24 14.81
N ARG A 146 -0.85 16.18 15.94
CA ARG A 146 -1.09 17.09 17.06
C ARG A 146 -0.16 18.27 17.06
#